data_40e142c61c32060bfa1f2b963ae7b439
#
_entry.id   40e142c61c32060bfa1f2b963ae7b439
#
_cell.length_a   1.000
_cell.length_b   1.000
_cell.length_c   1.000
_cell.angle_alpha   90.00
_cell.angle_beta   90.00
_cell.angle_gamma   90.00
#
_symmetry.space_group_name_H-M   'P 1'
#
loop_
_entity.id
_entity.type
_entity.pdbx_description
1 polymer ?
#
loop_
_entity_poly.entity_id
_entity_poly.type
_entity_poly.pdbx_seq_one_letter_code
_entity_poly.pdbx_strand_id
1 'polypeptide(L)'
;MGNANTVYKAKKAASLANPTSASTFVQSDDSTKPALVYFPQQVAGSSASFLVRARGRTTTVGSHNNTPKLSLGTSATAASNTIFAAATARAVATTTAVWCIEARLEWNGTSNLLKGAFWALNGSTAVLDAPAVTTSVTADLSVPGVGVTVEVTVATGGGDTAYLDELSLEVL
;
A
#
# COMPACT_ATOMS: atom_id res chain seq x y z
N MET A 1 -4.30 -23.30 -21.95
CA MET A 1 -3.24 -22.26 -21.96
C MET A 1 -3.42 -21.47 -20.69
N GLY A 2 -2.51 -21.58 -19.72
CA GLY A 2 -2.59 -20.79 -18.49
C GLY A 2 -2.29 -19.33 -18.85
N ASN A 3 -3.21 -18.42 -18.55
CA ASN A 3 -2.93 -17.01 -18.63
C ASN A 3 -1.83 -16.72 -17.62
N ALA A 4 -0.68 -16.28 -18.09
CA ALA A 4 0.33 -15.76 -17.19
C ALA A 4 -0.25 -14.51 -16.51
N ASN A 5 -0.34 -14.52 -15.18
CA ASN A 5 -0.78 -13.35 -14.43
C ASN A 5 0.13 -12.18 -14.73
N THR A 6 -0.46 -11.04 -15.08
CA THR A 6 0.32 -9.82 -15.33
C THR A 6 0.61 -9.14 -14.01
N VAL A 7 1.90 -8.91 -13.73
CA VAL A 7 2.35 -8.23 -12.51
C VAL A 7 2.88 -6.84 -12.87
N TYR A 8 2.28 -5.83 -12.29
CA TYR A 8 2.73 -4.43 -12.37
C TYR A 8 3.54 -4.11 -11.11
N LYS A 9 4.66 -3.44 -11.27
CA LYS A 9 5.51 -3.03 -10.15
C LYS A 9 5.75 -1.54 -10.16
N ALA A 10 5.69 -0.93 -8.98
CA ALA A 10 6.15 0.44 -8.80
C ALA A 10 7.68 0.51 -9.00
N LYS A 11 8.15 1.68 -9.43
CA LYS A 11 9.58 1.96 -9.40
C LYS A 11 10.11 1.96 -7.97
N LYS A 12 11.41 1.74 -7.84
CA LYS A 12 12.10 1.80 -6.55
C LYS A 12 11.78 3.11 -5.83
N ALA A 13 11.35 3.02 -4.59
CA ALA A 13 11.05 4.16 -3.76
C ALA A 13 12.29 4.70 -3.04
N ALA A 14 12.30 6.01 -2.81
CA ALA A 14 13.19 6.64 -1.85
C ALA A 14 12.76 6.30 -0.43
N SER A 15 13.69 6.36 0.52
CA SER A 15 13.34 6.26 1.94
C SER A 15 12.64 7.53 2.42
N LEU A 16 11.78 7.37 3.43
CA LEU A 16 11.14 8.48 4.14
C LEU A 16 11.85 8.69 5.48
N ALA A 17 12.42 9.87 5.68
CA ALA A 17 12.98 10.27 6.95
C ALA A 17 11.89 10.87 7.83
N ASN A 18 11.83 10.46 9.10
CA ASN A 18 10.92 10.97 10.13
C ASN A 18 9.44 11.04 9.67
N PRO A 19 8.82 9.94 9.22
CA PRO A 19 7.44 9.98 8.74
C PRO A 19 6.45 10.06 9.92
N THR A 20 6.42 11.21 10.63
CA THR A 20 5.53 11.45 11.79
C THR A 20 4.09 11.76 11.39
N SER A 21 3.87 12.09 10.12
CA SER A 21 2.56 12.26 9.49
C SER A 21 2.44 11.31 8.30
N ALA A 22 1.24 11.19 7.75
CA ALA A 22 1.02 10.41 6.53
C ALA A 22 1.92 10.91 5.40
N SER A 23 2.96 10.14 5.10
CA SER A 23 3.95 10.48 4.07
C SER A 23 3.89 9.45 2.96
N THR A 24 3.77 9.94 1.72
CA THR A 24 3.76 9.09 0.52
C THR A 24 5.18 8.85 0.05
N PHE A 25 5.49 7.59 -0.26
CA PHE A 25 6.77 7.24 -0.88
C PHE A 25 6.87 7.84 -2.28
N VAL A 26 8.02 8.42 -2.60
CA VAL A 26 8.37 8.93 -3.92
C VAL A 26 9.39 8.01 -4.61
N GLN A 27 9.53 8.14 -5.92
CA GLN A 27 10.52 7.36 -6.66
C GLN A 27 11.95 7.79 -6.29
N SER A 28 12.88 6.84 -6.26
CA SER A 28 14.26 7.12 -5.88
C SER A 28 15.04 7.89 -6.95
N ASP A 29 14.59 7.81 -8.20
CA ASP A 29 15.17 8.49 -9.36
C ASP A 29 14.47 9.82 -9.71
N ASP A 30 13.29 10.05 -9.16
CA ASP A 30 12.50 11.27 -9.39
C ASP A 30 11.61 11.55 -8.17
N SER A 31 12.09 12.41 -7.27
CA SER A 31 11.38 12.78 -6.04
C SER A 31 10.08 13.58 -6.28
N THR A 32 9.83 14.02 -7.50
CA THR A 32 8.58 14.69 -7.87
C THR A 32 7.45 13.70 -8.18
N LYS A 33 7.78 12.42 -8.37
CA LYS A 33 6.83 11.38 -8.69
C LYS A 33 6.61 10.40 -7.54
N PRO A 34 5.37 10.04 -7.25
CA PRO A 34 5.08 9.04 -6.22
C PRO A 34 5.54 7.65 -6.67
N ALA A 35 5.92 6.81 -5.71
CA ALA A 35 6.06 5.37 -5.90
C ALA A 35 4.68 4.73 -5.84
N LEU A 36 4.04 4.56 -6.97
CA LEU A 36 2.70 4.00 -7.10
C LEU A 36 2.62 2.97 -8.22
N VAL A 37 1.57 2.16 -8.19
CA VAL A 37 1.19 1.25 -9.27
C VAL A 37 -0.23 1.55 -9.70
N TYR A 38 -0.45 1.67 -11.01
CA TYR A 38 -1.79 1.89 -11.56
C TYR A 38 -2.50 0.58 -11.84
N PHE A 39 -3.81 0.57 -11.62
CA PHE A 39 -4.67 -0.49 -12.14
C PHE A 39 -4.72 -0.42 -13.66
N PRO A 40 -4.70 -1.57 -14.35
CA PRO A 40 -5.06 -1.59 -15.76
C PRO A 40 -6.52 -1.16 -15.90
N GLN A 41 -6.77 -0.30 -16.89
CA GLN A 41 -8.12 0.13 -17.19
C GLN A 41 -8.99 -1.07 -17.56
N GLN A 42 -10.19 -1.15 -16.99
CA GLN A 42 -11.14 -2.22 -17.19
C GLN A 42 -12.27 -1.77 -18.12
N VAL A 43 -12.92 -2.73 -18.75
CA VAL A 43 -14.14 -2.44 -19.53
C VAL A 43 -15.32 -2.27 -18.56
N ALA A 44 -16.07 -1.18 -18.71
CA ALA A 44 -17.27 -0.96 -17.90
C ALA A 44 -18.22 -2.17 -17.99
N GLY A 45 -18.73 -2.62 -16.84
CA GLY A 45 -19.58 -3.81 -16.74
C GLY A 45 -18.83 -5.15 -16.66
N SER A 46 -17.49 -5.16 -16.84
CA SER A 46 -16.69 -6.37 -16.60
C SER A 46 -16.36 -6.53 -15.11
N SER A 47 -15.91 -7.71 -14.71
CA SER A 47 -15.33 -7.96 -13.38
C SER A 47 -13.85 -8.24 -13.50
N ALA A 48 -13.09 -7.85 -12.47
CA ALA A 48 -11.67 -8.12 -12.38
C ALA A 48 -11.25 -8.34 -10.93
N SER A 49 -10.26 -9.20 -10.74
CA SER A 49 -9.67 -9.47 -9.43
C SER A 49 -8.20 -9.09 -9.43
N PHE A 50 -7.74 -8.53 -8.33
CA PHE A 50 -6.38 -8.03 -8.18
C PHE A 50 -5.79 -8.47 -6.85
N LEU A 51 -4.49 -8.66 -6.84
CA LEU A 51 -3.70 -8.84 -5.64
C LEU A 51 -2.69 -7.71 -5.54
N VAL A 52 -2.81 -6.90 -4.49
CA VAL A 52 -1.88 -5.83 -4.18
C VAL A 52 -0.96 -6.30 -3.07
N ARG A 53 0.35 -6.13 -3.26
CA ARG A 53 1.35 -6.41 -2.24
C ARG A 53 2.24 -5.19 -2.04
N ALA A 54 2.43 -4.80 -0.78
CA ALA A 54 3.44 -3.84 -0.40
C ALA A 54 4.26 -4.41 0.75
N ARG A 55 5.57 -4.25 0.68
CA ARG A 55 6.48 -4.64 1.76
C ARG A 55 7.59 -3.63 1.93
N GLY A 56 8.06 -3.54 3.14
CA GLY A 56 9.13 -2.62 3.44
C GLY A 56 9.71 -2.84 4.82
N ARG A 57 10.48 -1.86 5.26
CA ARG A 57 11.19 -1.85 6.53
C ARG A 57 10.99 -0.52 7.21
N THR A 58 11.06 -0.53 8.53
CA THR A 58 11.17 0.69 9.33
C THR A 58 12.32 0.54 10.31
N THR A 59 13.22 1.50 10.33
CA THR A 59 14.29 1.60 11.32
C THR A 59 13.93 2.72 12.27
N THR A 60 13.94 2.45 13.56
CA THR A 60 13.60 3.42 14.59
C THR A 60 14.76 3.64 15.54
N VAL A 61 14.85 4.83 16.10
CA VAL A 61 15.82 5.19 17.16
C VAL A 61 15.25 5.00 18.56
N GLY A 62 13.98 4.65 18.67
CA GLY A 62 13.26 4.40 19.92
C GLY A 62 12.12 3.40 19.72
N SER A 63 11.36 3.13 20.77
CA SER A 63 10.17 2.27 20.65
C SER A 63 9.01 3.09 20.10
N HIS A 64 8.88 3.15 18.79
CA HIS A 64 7.85 3.92 18.08
C HIS A 64 6.88 3.02 17.34
N ASN A 65 5.62 3.44 17.25
CA ASN A 65 4.60 2.70 16.52
C ASN A 65 4.72 2.94 15.02
N ASN A 66 4.78 1.86 14.26
CA ASN A 66 4.77 1.84 12.81
C ASN A 66 3.36 1.50 12.30
N THR A 67 2.87 2.24 11.33
CA THR A 67 1.54 2.03 10.74
C THR A 67 1.60 2.19 9.22
N PRO A 68 1.94 1.12 8.49
CA PRO A 68 1.86 1.12 7.04
C PRO A 68 0.41 0.98 6.56
N LYS A 69 0.08 1.67 5.46
CA LYS A 69 -1.25 1.71 4.88
C LYS A 69 -1.19 1.69 3.36
N LEU A 70 -2.22 1.13 2.74
CA LEU A 70 -2.48 1.20 1.31
C LEU A 70 -3.66 2.13 1.05
N SER A 71 -3.47 3.07 0.16
CA SER A 71 -4.50 4.01 -0.27
C SER A 71 -4.75 3.89 -1.77
N LEU A 72 -5.98 4.11 -2.18
CA LEU A 72 -6.47 3.95 -3.54
C LEU A 72 -7.10 5.25 -4.03
N GLY A 73 -6.77 5.67 -5.23
CA GLY A 73 -7.34 6.85 -5.84
C GLY A 73 -6.57 7.35 -7.06
N THR A 74 -6.91 8.55 -7.50
CA THR A 74 -6.29 9.20 -8.65
C THR A 74 -5.20 10.19 -8.25
N SER A 75 -5.02 10.45 -6.95
CA SER A 75 -4.02 11.39 -6.45
C SER A 75 -2.64 10.75 -6.36
N ALA A 76 -1.64 11.55 -6.65
CA ALA A 76 -0.25 11.20 -6.43
C ALA A 76 0.13 11.13 -4.93
N THR A 77 -0.67 11.74 -4.05
CA THR A 77 -0.46 11.77 -2.60
C THR A 77 -1.41 10.80 -1.90
N ALA A 78 -0.87 9.92 -1.07
CA ALA A 78 -1.67 8.93 -0.33
C ALA A 78 -2.73 9.60 0.57
N ALA A 79 -2.41 10.74 1.18
CA ALA A 79 -3.32 11.49 2.05
C ALA A 79 -4.61 11.98 1.34
N SER A 80 -4.57 12.12 0.01
CA SER A 80 -5.73 12.51 -0.80
C SER A 80 -6.50 11.31 -1.38
N ASN A 81 -6.03 10.11 -1.13
CA ASN A 81 -6.63 8.86 -1.58
C ASN A 81 -7.39 8.19 -0.41
N THR A 82 -8.26 7.24 -0.74
CA THR A 82 -9.01 6.48 0.26
C THR A 82 -8.18 5.31 0.77
N ILE A 83 -7.96 5.23 2.08
CA ILE A 83 -7.30 4.08 2.71
C ILE A 83 -8.22 2.86 2.60
N PHE A 84 -7.71 1.77 2.05
CA PHE A 84 -8.46 0.51 1.93
C PHE A 84 -7.84 -0.63 2.73
N ALA A 85 -6.58 -0.53 3.11
CA ALA A 85 -5.91 -1.47 3.98
C ALA A 85 -4.93 -0.74 4.89
N ALA A 86 -4.98 -1.00 6.18
CA ALA A 86 -4.09 -0.43 7.17
C ALA A 86 -3.65 -1.52 8.15
N ALA A 87 -2.34 -1.65 8.35
CA ALA A 87 -1.84 -2.50 9.41
C ALA A 87 -2.17 -1.90 10.78
N THR A 88 -2.34 -2.75 11.78
CA THR A 88 -2.43 -2.30 13.17
C THR A 88 -1.12 -1.61 13.57
N ALA A 89 -1.23 -0.47 14.26
CA ALA A 89 -0.06 0.21 14.80
C ALA A 89 0.72 -0.72 15.75
N ARG A 90 2.00 -0.92 15.47
CA ARG A 90 2.86 -1.81 16.25
C ARG A 90 4.15 -1.11 16.63
N ALA A 91 4.55 -1.33 17.87
CA ALA A 91 5.83 -0.86 18.35
C ALA A 91 6.97 -1.53 17.57
N VAL A 92 7.87 -0.73 17.06
CA VAL A 92 9.16 -1.15 16.52
C VAL A 92 10.21 -0.78 17.54
N ALA A 93 10.93 -1.76 18.06
CA ALA A 93 12.06 -1.51 18.94
C ALA A 93 13.21 -0.85 18.15
N THR A 94 14.26 -0.44 18.85
CA THR A 94 15.45 0.27 18.31
C THR A 94 16.23 -0.48 17.23
N THR A 95 15.54 -1.22 16.37
CA THR A 95 16.10 -2.05 15.31
C THR A 95 15.26 -1.91 14.05
N THR A 96 15.73 -2.52 12.98
CA THR A 96 14.94 -2.60 11.74
C THR A 96 13.85 -3.66 11.87
N ALA A 97 12.62 -3.28 11.67
CA ALA A 97 11.48 -4.19 11.57
C ALA A 97 10.93 -4.22 10.15
N VAL A 98 10.49 -5.38 9.73
CA VAL A 98 9.83 -5.57 8.44
C VAL A 98 8.33 -5.38 8.58
N TRP A 99 7.69 -4.95 7.50
CA TRP A 99 6.24 -4.92 7.37
C TRP A 99 5.84 -5.40 5.97
N CYS A 100 4.65 -5.95 5.88
CA CYS A 100 4.05 -6.39 4.64
C CYS A 100 2.54 -6.21 4.73
N ILE A 101 1.92 -5.75 3.66
CA ILE A 101 0.47 -5.75 3.49
C ILE A 101 0.16 -6.45 2.18
N GLU A 102 -0.79 -7.37 2.24
CA GLU A 102 -1.34 -8.02 1.05
C GLU A 102 -2.85 -7.83 1.08
N ALA A 103 -3.42 -7.34 -0.02
CA ALA A 103 -4.84 -7.09 -0.15
C ALA A 103 -5.36 -7.68 -1.46
N ARG A 104 -6.41 -8.49 -1.36
CA ARG A 104 -7.17 -8.96 -2.51
C ARG A 104 -8.35 -8.03 -2.75
N LEU A 105 -8.46 -7.53 -3.97
CA LEU A 105 -9.48 -6.58 -4.40
C LEU A 105 -10.30 -7.18 -5.54
N GLU A 106 -11.60 -6.94 -5.53
CA GLU A 106 -12.52 -7.38 -6.57
C GLU A 106 -13.34 -6.20 -7.07
N TRP A 107 -13.25 -5.94 -8.36
CA TRP A 107 -14.08 -4.95 -9.04
C TRP A 107 -15.17 -5.64 -9.83
N ASN A 108 -16.42 -5.28 -9.58
CA ASN A 108 -17.58 -5.92 -10.19
C ASN A 108 -18.13 -5.16 -11.42
N GLY A 109 -17.53 -4.04 -11.78
CA GLY A 109 -17.88 -3.25 -12.95
C GLY A 109 -19.24 -2.52 -12.87
N THR A 110 -20.10 -2.87 -11.92
CA THR A 110 -21.45 -2.34 -11.83
C THR A 110 -21.63 -1.28 -10.76
N SER A 111 -20.84 -1.33 -9.70
CA SER A 111 -20.94 -0.43 -8.56
C SER A 111 -19.68 0.41 -8.32
N ASN A 112 -18.70 0.31 -9.18
CA ASN A 112 -17.40 0.97 -9.03
C ASN A 112 -16.78 0.75 -7.65
N LEU A 113 -16.99 -0.43 -7.07
CA LEU A 113 -16.55 -0.77 -5.73
C LEU A 113 -15.43 -1.80 -5.79
N LEU A 114 -14.34 -1.49 -5.12
CA LEU A 114 -13.33 -2.47 -4.77
C LEU A 114 -13.66 -3.01 -3.39
N LYS A 115 -13.90 -4.31 -3.32
CA LYS A 115 -14.08 -5.06 -2.08
C LYS A 115 -12.81 -5.84 -1.85
N GLY A 116 -12.36 -5.89 -0.61
CA GLY A 116 -11.12 -6.56 -0.34
C GLY A 116 -11.09 -7.28 1.00
N ALA A 117 -10.29 -8.32 1.02
CA ALA A 117 -9.75 -8.88 2.23
C ALA A 117 -8.26 -8.56 2.25
N PHE A 118 -7.70 -8.25 3.40
CA PHE A 118 -6.27 -8.01 3.53
C PHE A 118 -5.71 -8.67 4.79
N TRP A 119 -4.41 -8.90 4.75
CA TRP A 119 -3.63 -9.22 5.93
C TRP A 119 -2.39 -8.33 5.98
N ALA A 120 -1.86 -8.14 7.17
CA ALA A 120 -0.66 -7.36 7.37
C ALA A 120 0.26 -8.04 8.38
N LEU A 121 1.56 -7.91 8.14
CA LEU A 121 2.62 -8.25 9.06
C LEU A 121 3.32 -6.95 9.44
N ASN A 122 3.43 -6.66 10.72
CA ASN A 122 4.03 -5.41 11.17
C ASN A 122 4.66 -5.58 12.56
N GLY A 123 5.77 -4.89 12.78
CA GLY A 123 6.42 -4.82 14.07
C GLY A 123 7.72 -5.64 14.21
N SER A 124 8.41 -5.46 15.32
CA SER A 124 9.69 -6.11 15.61
C SER A 124 9.56 -7.61 15.90
N THR A 125 8.43 -8.03 16.42
CA THR A 125 8.00 -9.43 16.48
C THR A 125 6.96 -9.59 15.39
N ALA A 126 7.31 -10.28 14.33
CA ALA A 126 6.46 -10.51 13.17
C ALA A 126 5.06 -11.04 13.58
N VAL A 127 4.18 -10.13 13.98
CA VAL A 127 2.79 -10.46 14.35
C VAL A 127 1.93 -10.28 13.11
N LEU A 128 1.30 -11.36 12.71
CA LEU A 128 0.29 -11.34 11.68
C LEU A 128 -0.98 -10.67 12.23
N ASP A 129 -1.38 -9.57 11.63
CA ASP A 129 -2.69 -9.00 11.90
C ASP A 129 -3.77 -9.94 11.37
N ALA A 130 -4.85 -10.10 12.12
CA ALA A 130 -5.98 -10.92 11.66
C ALA A 130 -6.48 -10.40 10.32
N PRO A 131 -6.83 -11.28 9.39
CA PRO A 131 -7.43 -10.87 8.13
C PRO A 131 -8.67 -10.01 8.41
N ALA A 132 -8.67 -8.81 7.90
CA ALA A 132 -9.82 -7.93 7.98
C ALA A 132 -10.48 -7.85 6.60
N VAL A 133 -11.79 -7.93 6.58
CA VAL A 133 -12.56 -7.60 5.38
C VAL A 133 -12.67 -6.09 5.35
N THR A 134 -12.05 -5.47 4.38
CA THR A 134 -12.19 -4.03 4.19
C THR A 134 -13.61 -3.71 3.75
N THR A 135 -14.13 -2.63 4.27
CA THR A 135 -15.33 -2.01 3.69
C THR A 135 -15.04 -1.66 2.23
N SER A 136 -16.05 -1.70 1.39
CA SER A 136 -15.94 -1.34 -0.02
C SER A 136 -15.33 0.05 -0.18
N VAL A 137 -14.40 0.15 -1.12
CA VAL A 137 -13.80 1.42 -1.55
C VAL A 137 -14.36 1.76 -2.92
N THR A 138 -14.88 2.96 -3.07
CA THR A 138 -15.39 3.41 -4.38
C THR A 138 -14.20 3.72 -5.29
N ALA A 139 -14.13 3.02 -6.40
CA ALA A 139 -13.15 3.29 -7.45
C ALA A 139 -13.70 2.87 -8.81
N ASP A 140 -13.63 3.76 -9.77
CA ASP A 140 -14.01 3.48 -11.14
C ASP A 140 -12.78 3.07 -11.94
N LEU A 141 -12.60 1.76 -12.16
CA LEU A 141 -11.50 1.24 -12.96
C LEU A 141 -11.76 1.30 -14.46
N SER A 142 -12.94 1.75 -14.91
CA SER A 142 -13.19 2.01 -16.34
C SER A 142 -12.55 3.30 -16.82
N VAL A 143 -12.14 4.17 -15.89
CA VAL A 143 -11.34 5.37 -16.21
C VAL A 143 -9.87 5.15 -15.89
N PRO A 144 -8.95 5.78 -16.65
CA PRO A 144 -7.53 5.65 -16.38
C PRO A 144 -7.11 6.44 -15.14
N GLY A 145 -5.96 6.07 -14.57
CA GLY A 145 -5.30 6.86 -13.53
C GLY A 145 -5.62 6.46 -12.09
N VAL A 146 -6.46 5.45 -11.88
CA VAL A 146 -6.65 4.89 -10.52
C VAL A 146 -5.43 4.05 -10.16
N GLY A 147 -4.84 4.35 -9.02
CA GLY A 147 -3.63 3.68 -8.57
C GLY A 147 -3.60 3.42 -7.07
N VAL A 148 -2.63 2.62 -6.66
CA VAL A 148 -2.32 2.32 -5.26
C VAL A 148 -1.07 3.07 -4.85
N THR A 149 -1.18 3.80 -3.76
CA THR A 149 -0.07 4.46 -3.07
C THR A 149 0.14 3.84 -1.69
N VAL A 150 1.36 3.91 -1.20
CA VAL A 150 1.72 3.44 0.15
C VAL A 150 2.09 4.64 0.99
N GLU A 151 1.53 4.69 2.19
CA GLU A 151 1.98 5.61 3.23
C GLU A 151 2.45 4.82 4.45
N VAL A 152 3.38 5.41 5.17
CA VAL A 152 3.81 4.92 6.48
C VAL A 152 3.81 6.10 7.44
N THR A 153 3.25 5.87 8.61
CA THR A 153 3.37 6.79 9.74
C THR A 153 4.15 6.09 10.84
N VAL A 154 5.19 6.73 11.35
CA VAL A 154 5.89 6.30 12.55
C VAL A 154 5.60 7.35 13.63
N ALA A 155 4.84 6.95 14.65
CA ALA A 155 4.40 7.89 15.69
C ALA A 155 5.57 8.30 16.58
N THR A 156 5.79 9.60 16.71
CA THR A 156 6.66 10.29 17.67
C THR A 156 8.13 9.89 17.66
N GLY A 157 8.95 10.50 16.84
CA GLY A 157 10.38 10.37 16.98
C GLY A 157 11.16 11.04 15.87
N GLY A 158 12.26 11.69 16.21
CA GLY A 158 13.28 12.10 15.24
C GLY A 158 14.24 10.95 14.98
N GLY A 159 14.73 10.82 13.74
CA GLY A 159 15.72 9.84 13.34
C GLY A 159 15.17 8.50 12.82
N ASP A 160 13.86 8.35 12.76
CA ASP A 160 13.23 7.15 12.18
C ASP A 160 13.29 7.19 10.64
N THR A 161 13.37 6.03 10.02
CA THR A 161 13.37 5.93 8.55
C THR A 161 12.50 4.77 8.11
N ALA A 162 11.59 5.03 7.17
CA ALA A 162 10.77 4.01 6.52
C ALA A 162 11.26 3.76 5.09
N TYR A 163 11.20 2.50 4.68
CA TYR A 163 11.57 2.03 3.35
C TYR A 163 10.41 1.27 2.73
N LEU A 164 10.18 1.49 1.46
CA LEU A 164 9.31 0.67 0.62
C LEU A 164 10.20 -0.17 -0.30
N ASP A 165 10.29 -1.45 -0.03
CA ASP A 165 11.12 -2.38 -0.79
C ASP A 165 10.39 -2.91 -2.03
N GLU A 166 9.06 -3.06 -1.95
CA GLU A 166 8.23 -3.49 -3.07
C GLU A 166 6.80 -2.94 -2.95
N LEU A 167 6.24 -2.53 -4.08
CA LEU A 167 4.82 -2.36 -4.31
C LEU A 167 4.49 -2.99 -5.65
N SER A 168 3.57 -3.96 -5.65
CA SER A 168 3.13 -4.67 -6.84
C SER A 168 1.63 -4.85 -6.87
N LEU A 169 1.09 -4.98 -8.08
CA LEU A 169 -0.28 -5.29 -8.39
C LEU A 169 -0.30 -6.42 -9.41
N GLU A 170 -0.96 -7.49 -9.10
CA GLU A 170 -1.16 -8.66 -9.95
C GLU A 170 -2.62 -8.74 -10.36
N VAL A 171 -2.86 -8.99 -11.64
CA VAL A 171 -4.20 -9.31 -12.17
C VAL A 171 -4.39 -10.82 -12.05
N LEU A 172 -5.48 -11.25 -11.39
CA LEU A 172 -5.77 -12.66 -11.10
C LEU A 172 -6.69 -13.30 -12.16
#